data_422ae203dd808425b76c9317f451ed9d
#
_entry.id   422ae203dd808425b76c9317f451ed9d
#
_cell.length_a   1.000
_cell.length_b   1.000
_cell.length_c   1.000
_cell.angle_alpha   90.00
_cell.angle_beta   90.00
_cell.angle_gamma   90.00
#
_symmetry.space_group_name_H-M   'P 1'
#
loop_
_entity.id
_entity.type
_entity.pdbx_description
1 polymer ?
#
loop_
_entity_poly.entity_id
_entity_poly.type
_entity_poly.pdbx_seq_one_letter_code
_entity_poly.pdbx_strand_id
1 'polypeptide(L)'
;LDWVLARKRLMLAVTLATIGGTVYRYMIVPKGFFPQDDTGLLIGVTEAATDTSFEAMKERQVALVDVLKSDPAIEYINSTVGAGGPNTTANYGRLFIALKPKKERDNLNAIIGRLRAKARQIPGMQAFFQPIQNLNIGGRISKSQYQYVMQSGDTESLYRLAPEMRDKIEKLPGLLDVTTDLYIKNPQMTVDIDREKAAVYGVTVDQVRNQLYNAYGSRQVGTIYMPSNDYQIILEVQPQFRVDPSDLSKLYMKTQNNQT
;
A
#
# COMPACT_ATOMS: atom_id res chain seq x y z
N LEU A 1 -31.44 -54.68 0.34
CA LEU A 1 -31.94 -54.37 1.71
C LEU A 1 -31.70 -55.56 2.64
N ASP A 2 -32.05 -56.77 2.23
CA ASP A 2 -31.94 -57.97 3.02
C ASP A 2 -30.55 -58.34 3.51
N TRP A 3 -29.53 -58.07 2.69
CA TRP A 3 -28.10 -58.23 3.05
C TRP A 3 -27.70 -57.33 4.21
N VAL A 4 -28.18 -56.07 4.22
CA VAL A 4 -27.95 -55.08 5.28
C VAL A 4 -28.65 -55.49 6.57
N LEU A 5 -29.89 -55.90 6.45
CA LEU A 5 -30.71 -56.33 7.60
C LEU A 5 -30.21 -57.65 8.23
N ALA A 6 -29.61 -58.50 7.45
CA ALA A 6 -29.02 -59.77 7.95
C ALA A 6 -27.73 -59.48 8.77
N ARG A 7 -27.06 -58.33 8.59
CA ARG A 7 -25.78 -58.02 9.24
C ARG A 7 -25.88 -56.80 10.19
N LYS A 8 -26.88 -56.79 11.04
CA LYS A 8 -27.19 -55.65 11.93
C LYS A 8 -25.99 -55.12 12.73
N ARG A 9 -25.16 -56.03 13.30
CA ARG A 9 -23.97 -55.65 14.07
C ARG A 9 -22.90 -54.96 13.22
N LEU A 10 -22.69 -55.44 12.00
CA LEU A 10 -21.75 -54.82 11.06
C LEU A 10 -22.24 -53.42 10.67
N MET A 11 -23.52 -53.28 10.35
CA MET A 11 -24.09 -51.97 10.01
C MET A 11 -24.03 -50.98 11.16
N LEU A 12 -24.28 -51.43 12.39
CA LEU A 12 -24.11 -50.60 13.58
C LEU A 12 -22.64 -50.10 13.71
N ALA A 13 -21.67 -51.00 13.53
CA ALA A 13 -20.26 -50.63 13.58
C ALA A 13 -19.90 -49.62 12.50
N VAL A 14 -20.38 -49.79 11.27
CA VAL A 14 -20.17 -48.81 10.16
C VAL A 14 -20.81 -47.46 10.50
N THR A 15 -22.02 -47.46 11.03
CA THR A 15 -22.70 -46.22 11.45
C THR A 15 -21.90 -45.48 12.52
N LEU A 16 -21.46 -46.20 13.56
CA LEU A 16 -20.64 -45.60 14.63
C LEU A 16 -19.30 -45.09 14.10
N ALA A 17 -18.65 -45.84 13.22
CA ALA A 17 -17.42 -45.42 12.57
C ALA A 17 -17.62 -44.15 11.69
N THR A 18 -18.75 -44.08 10.98
CA THR A 18 -19.09 -42.88 10.16
C THR A 18 -19.35 -41.67 11.05
N ILE A 19 -20.11 -41.83 12.13
CA ILE A 19 -20.34 -40.74 13.10
C ILE A 19 -19.03 -40.30 13.72
N GLY A 20 -18.21 -41.22 14.20
CA GLY A 20 -16.88 -40.92 14.76
C GLY A 20 -15.97 -40.20 13.75
N GLY A 21 -15.96 -40.69 12.51
CA GLY A 21 -15.22 -40.06 11.41
C GLY A 21 -15.73 -38.66 11.09
N THR A 22 -17.02 -38.43 11.13
CA THR A 22 -17.63 -37.10 10.90
C THR A 22 -17.23 -36.13 12.01
N VAL A 23 -17.35 -36.55 13.28
CA VAL A 23 -16.93 -35.72 14.42
C VAL A 23 -15.43 -35.41 14.35
N TYR A 24 -14.61 -36.40 14.07
CA TYR A 24 -13.18 -36.23 13.91
C TYR A 24 -12.84 -35.24 12.78
N ARG A 25 -13.44 -35.37 11.61
CA ARG A 25 -13.30 -34.42 10.50
C ARG A 25 -13.78 -33.04 10.88
N TYR A 26 -14.92 -32.94 11.55
CA TYR A 26 -15.46 -31.66 12.00
C TYR A 26 -14.49 -30.93 12.95
N MET A 27 -13.75 -31.64 13.81
CA MET A 27 -12.79 -31.04 14.74
C MET A 27 -11.50 -30.55 14.04
N ILE A 28 -11.07 -31.27 13.00
CA ILE A 28 -9.78 -30.99 12.31
C ILE A 28 -9.95 -29.99 11.17
N VAL A 29 -11.08 -29.92 10.50
CA VAL A 29 -11.30 -28.98 9.41
C VAL A 29 -11.12 -27.55 9.90
N PRO A 30 -10.21 -26.75 9.28
CA PRO A 30 -10.06 -25.34 9.60
C PRO A 30 -11.40 -24.61 9.44
N LYS A 31 -11.87 -24.00 10.52
CA LYS A 31 -13.12 -23.24 10.54
C LYS A 31 -12.81 -21.79 10.25
N GLY A 32 -12.87 -21.38 8.99
CA GLY A 32 -12.75 -19.99 8.58
C GLY A 32 -14.08 -19.51 8.01
N PHE A 33 -14.36 -18.21 8.17
CA PHE A 33 -15.56 -17.60 7.59
C PHE A 33 -15.51 -17.64 6.06
N PHE A 34 -14.30 -17.43 5.50
CA PHE A 34 -14.00 -17.63 4.08
C PHE A 34 -12.64 -18.32 3.92
N PRO A 35 -12.55 -19.45 3.22
CA PRO A 35 -11.28 -20.04 2.87
C PRO A 35 -10.56 -19.13 1.87
N GLN A 36 -9.27 -18.95 2.06
CA GLN A 36 -8.42 -18.27 1.08
C GLN A 36 -8.27 -19.13 -0.15
N ASP A 37 -8.71 -18.58 -1.28
CA ASP A 37 -8.56 -19.24 -2.57
C ASP A 37 -7.22 -18.88 -3.20
N ASP A 38 -6.59 -19.86 -3.82
CA ASP A 38 -5.36 -19.63 -4.58
C ASP A 38 -5.72 -19.32 -6.03
N THR A 39 -5.91 -18.04 -6.30
CA THR A 39 -6.23 -17.49 -7.63
C THR A 39 -5.03 -17.40 -8.56
N GLY A 40 -3.82 -17.65 -8.07
CA GLY A 40 -2.58 -17.41 -8.82
C GLY A 40 -2.16 -15.95 -8.90
N LEU A 41 -2.88 -15.06 -8.23
CA LEU A 41 -2.60 -13.63 -8.24
C LEU A 41 -2.28 -13.15 -6.81
N LEU A 42 -1.21 -12.35 -6.69
CA LEU A 42 -0.84 -11.68 -5.45
C LEU A 42 -0.87 -10.17 -5.64
N ILE A 43 -1.32 -9.47 -4.63
CA ILE A 43 -1.07 -8.04 -4.48
C ILE A 43 0.06 -7.85 -3.48
N GLY A 44 1.05 -7.05 -3.87
CA GLY A 44 2.10 -6.56 -2.99
C GLY A 44 1.87 -5.08 -2.69
N VAL A 45 2.03 -4.71 -1.45
CA VAL A 45 2.05 -3.32 -1.01
C VAL A 45 3.43 -3.03 -0.47
N THR A 46 4.05 -1.98 -0.94
CA THR A 46 5.37 -1.54 -0.48
C THR A 46 5.26 -0.17 0.15
N GLU A 47 6.00 0.04 1.21
CA GLU A 47 6.00 1.28 1.97
C GLU A 47 7.38 1.56 2.52
N ALA A 48 7.84 2.80 2.33
CA ALA A 48 9.04 3.34 2.94
C ALA A 48 8.67 4.38 4.00
N ALA A 49 9.67 4.94 4.69
CA ALA A 49 9.46 6.02 5.63
C ALA A 49 8.75 7.22 4.97
N THR A 50 7.97 7.96 5.74
CA THR A 50 7.12 9.05 5.24
C THR A 50 7.91 10.22 4.63
N ASP A 51 9.18 10.33 4.97
CA ASP A 51 10.14 11.32 4.45
C ASP A 51 10.87 10.85 3.17
N THR A 52 10.56 9.64 2.69
CA THR A 52 11.20 9.09 1.49
C THR A 52 10.70 9.80 0.24
N SER A 53 11.63 10.32 -0.56
CA SER A 53 11.33 10.94 -1.85
C SER A 53 10.83 9.90 -2.87
N PHE A 54 10.13 10.37 -3.91
CA PHE A 54 9.67 9.52 -5.01
C PHE A 54 10.82 8.76 -5.69
N GLU A 55 11.94 9.43 -5.97
CA GLU A 55 13.09 8.79 -6.62
C GLU A 55 13.70 7.69 -5.74
N ALA A 56 13.89 7.96 -4.44
CA ALA A 56 14.40 6.96 -3.52
C ALA A 56 13.44 5.76 -3.37
N MET A 57 12.13 5.99 -3.38
CA MET A 57 11.15 4.93 -3.36
C MET A 57 11.17 4.12 -4.66
N LYS A 58 11.29 4.79 -5.81
CA LYS A 58 11.39 4.16 -7.13
C LYS A 58 12.62 3.26 -7.23
N GLU A 59 13.80 3.71 -6.79
CA GLU A 59 15.02 2.90 -6.77
C GLU A 59 14.84 1.63 -5.94
N ARG A 60 14.28 1.75 -4.72
CA ARG A 60 13.98 0.60 -3.85
C ARG A 60 12.97 -0.35 -4.49
N GLN A 61 11.95 0.20 -5.14
CA GLN A 61 10.91 -0.59 -5.80
C GLN A 61 11.48 -1.38 -6.99
N VAL A 62 12.36 -0.77 -7.80
CA VAL A 62 13.05 -1.46 -8.89
C VAL A 62 13.94 -2.58 -8.33
N ALA A 63 14.74 -2.30 -7.30
CA ALA A 63 15.58 -3.31 -6.65
C ALA A 63 14.75 -4.47 -6.09
N LEU A 64 13.58 -4.18 -5.48
CA LEU A 64 12.67 -5.22 -5.03
C LEU A 64 12.16 -6.08 -6.19
N VAL A 65 11.70 -5.47 -7.28
CA VAL A 65 11.18 -6.18 -8.45
C VAL A 65 12.24 -7.10 -9.04
N ASP A 66 13.49 -6.66 -9.12
CA ASP A 66 14.61 -7.47 -9.65
C ASP A 66 14.89 -8.69 -8.77
N VAL A 67 14.85 -8.50 -7.43
CA VAL A 67 14.99 -9.62 -6.49
C VAL A 67 13.80 -10.58 -6.58
N LEU A 68 12.58 -10.07 -6.71
CA LEU A 68 11.38 -10.89 -6.80
C LEU A 68 11.31 -11.69 -8.12
N LYS A 69 11.70 -11.10 -9.25
CA LYS A 69 11.76 -11.78 -10.56
C LYS A 69 12.61 -13.05 -10.55
N SER A 70 13.56 -13.16 -9.63
CA SER A 70 14.39 -14.38 -9.49
C SER A 70 13.61 -15.57 -8.89
N ASP A 71 12.35 -15.40 -8.44
CA ASP A 71 11.56 -16.50 -7.89
C ASP A 71 10.92 -17.33 -9.02
N PRO A 72 11.16 -18.65 -9.05
CA PRO A 72 10.69 -19.52 -10.15
C PRO A 72 9.17 -19.64 -10.26
N ALA A 73 8.44 -19.28 -9.19
CA ALA A 73 6.98 -19.32 -9.14
C ALA A 73 6.32 -18.11 -9.82
N ILE A 74 7.07 -17.05 -10.09
CA ILE A 74 6.54 -15.82 -10.69
C ILE A 74 6.54 -15.92 -12.21
N GLU A 75 5.42 -15.53 -12.81
CA GLU A 75 5.25 -15.42 -14.25
C GLU A 75 5.53 -13.98 -14.72
N TYR A 76 4.84 -13.00 -14.12
CA TYR A 76 5.11 -11.58 -14.36
C TYR A 76 4.78 -10.70 -13.16
N ILE A 77 5.37 -9.50 -13.13
CA ILE A 77 5.16 -8.48 -12.11
C ILE A 77 4.82 -7.15 -12.79
N ASN A 78 3.72 -6.55 -12.37
CA ASN A 78 3.42 -5.15 -12.65
C ASN A 78 3.69 -4.35 -11.38
N SER A 79 4.45 -3.26 -11.49
CA SER A 79 4.87 -2.44 -10.34
C SER A 79 4.58 -0.97 -10.58
N THR A 80 4.02 -0.31 -9.58
CA THR A 80 3.74 1.13 -9.58
C THR A 80 4.24 1.78 -8.30
N VAL A 81 4.69 3.04 -8.40
CA VAL A 81 5.14 3.86 -7.27
C VAL A 81 4.36 5.18 -7.28
N GLY A 82 3.96 5.66 -6.12
CA GLY A 82 3.27 6.94 -5.98
C GLY A 82 1.82 6.90 -6.46
N ALA A 83 1.46 7.83 -7.35
CA ALA A 83 0.09 7.99 -7.85
C ALA A 83 -0.40 6.75 -8.60
N GLY A 84 -1.53 6.21 -8.22
CA GLY A 84 -2.14 5.03 -8.88
C GLY A 84 -2.99 4.15 -7.96
N GLY A 85 -3.39 4.65 -6.81
CA GLY A 85 -4.23 3.90 -5.88
C GLY A 85 -4.91 4.80 -4.84
N PRO A 86 -5.57 4.23 -3.84
CA PRO A 86 -6.20 5.00 -2.77
C PRO A 86 -5.20 5.83 -1.94
N ASN A 87 -3.92 5.49 -1.96
CA ASN A 87 -2.84 6.25 -1.33
C ASN A 87 -1.92 6.80 -2.42
N THR A 88 -1.88 8.11 -2.58
CA THR A 88 -1.10 8.83 -3.61
C THR A 88 0.21 9.41 -3.07
N THR A 89 0.77 8.79 -2.02
CA THR A 89 2.00 9.27 -1.38
C THR A 89 3.24 8.73 -2.08
N ALA A 90 4.28 9.55 -2.15
CA ALA A 90 5.53 9.21 -2.85
C ALA A 90 6.26 7.99 -2.28
N ASN A 91 6.07 7.71 -0.99
CA ASN A 91 6.70 6.62 -0.26
C ASN A 91 5.96 5.28 -0.35
N TYR A 92 4.95 5.19 -1.21
CA TYR A 92 4.07 4.03 -1.35
C TYR A 92 4.18 3.42 -2.74
N GLY A 93 4.20 2.10 -2.81
CA GLY A 93 4.19 1.36 -4.06
C GLY A 93 3.24 0.17 -4.03
N ARG A 94 2.92 -0.32 -5.20
CA ARG A 94 2.05 -1.48 -5.38
C ARG A 94 2.64 -2.43 -6.41
N LEU A 95 2.46 -3.72 -6.15
CA LEU A 95 2.85 -4.81 -7.01
C LEU A 95 1.62 -5.65 -7.33
N PHE A 96 1.44 -6.00 -8.59
CA PHE A 96 0.54 -7.06 -9.02
C PHE A 96 1.41 -8.18 -9.56
N ILE A 97 1.37 -9.33 -8.92
CA ILE A 97 2.22 -10.47 -9.23
C ILE A 97 1.34 -11.61 -9.71
N ALA A 98 1.58 -12.07 -10.92
CA ALA A 98 0.99 -13.30 -11.40
C ALA A 98 1.95 -14.46 -11.19
N LEU A 99 1.41 -15.53 -10.67
CA LEU A 99 2.12 -16.77 -10.40
C LEU A 99 1.84 -17.77 -11.52
N LYS A 100 2.81 -18.63 -11.79
CA LYS A 100 2.65 -19.78 -12.70
C LYS A 100 1.48 -20.68 -12.25
N PRO A 101 0.98 -21.54 -13.15
CA PRO A 101 -0.07 -22.50 -12.82
C PRO A 101 0.26 -23.36 -11.59
N LYS A 102 -0.75 -23.72 -10.79
CA LYS A 102 -0.57 -24.49 -9.53
C LYS A 102 0.26 -25.77 -9.66
N LYS A 103 0.25 -26.38 -10.84
CA LYS A 103 1.01 -27.61 -11.11
C LYS A 103 2.52 -27.39 -11.25
N GLU A 104 2.94 -26.15 -11.50
CA GLU A 104 4.32 -25.76 -11.79
C GLU A 104 4.97 -24.98 -10.64
N ARG A 105 4.29 -24.82 -9.51
CA ARG A 105 4.76 -24.03 -8.38
C ARG A 105 4.40 -24.63 -7.04
N ASP A 106 5.08 -24.17 -6.01
CA ASP A 106 4.80 -24.52 -4.63
C ASP A 106 3.47 -23.95 -4.12
N ASN A 107 3.11 -24.37 -2.91
CA ASN A 107 1.95 -23.83 -2.20
C ASN A 107 2.09 -22.31 -2.01
N LEU A 108 0.97 -21.61 -2.14
CA LEU A 108 0.88 -20.16 -2.06
C LEU A 108 1.54 -19.57 -0.80
N ASN A 109 1.33 -20.19 0.37
CA ASN A 109 1.92 -19.73 1.62
C ASN A 109 3.45 -19.85 1.64
N ALA A 110 4.00 -20.90 1.03
CA ALA A 110 5.44 -21.07 0.89
C ALA A 110 6.05 -19.99 -0.03
N ILE A 111 5.36 -19.68 -1.13
CA ILE A 111 5.76 -18.62 -2.05
C ILE A 111 5.75 -17.27 -1.32
N ILE A 112 4.65 -16.91 -0.65
CA ILE A 112 4.55 -15.65 0.12
C ILE A 112 5.68 -15.56 1.16
N GLY A 113 6.00 -16.67 1.84
CA GLY A 113 7.10 -16.72 2.80
C GLY A 113 8.45 -16.40 2.15
N ARG A 114 8.74 -16.96 0.96
CA ARG A 114 9.97 -16.66 0.20
C ARG A 114 10.01 -15.22 -0.28
N LEU A 115 8.90 -14.71 -0.80
CA LEU A 115 8.84 -13.31 -1.27
C LEU A 115 9.07 -12.33 -0.13
N ARG A 116 8.51 -12.59 1.07
CA ARG A 116 8.78 -11.81 2.29
C ARG A 116 10.27 -11.85 2.68
N ALA A 117 10.88 -13.03 2.64
CA ALA A 117 12.31 -13.18 2.96
C ALA A 117 13.19 -12.40 1.97
N LYS A 118 12.86 -12.44 0.68
CA LYS A 118 13.54 -11.67 -0.36
C LYS A 118 13.34 -10.17 -0.17
N ALA A 119 12.12 -9.72 0.14
CA ALA A 119 11.80 -8.31 0.32
C ALA A 119 12.54 -7.68 1.52
N ARG A 120 12.80 -8.45 2.58
CA ARG A 120 13.59 -7.99 3.73
C ARG A 120 15.04 -7.63 3.40
N GLN A 121 15.54 -8.05 2.24
CA GLN A 121 16.90 -7.69 1.79
C GLN A 121 16.99 -6.24 1.28
N ILE A 122 15.86 -5.60 1.02
CA ILE A 122 15.81 -4.21 0.56
C ILE A 122 15.69 -3.28 1.78
N PRO A 123 16.76 -2.54 2.13
CA PRO A 123 16.74 -1.68 3.31
C PRO A 123 15.83 -0.46 3.11
N GLY A 124 15.20 -0.02 4.20
CA GLY A 124 14.39 1.20 4.23
C GLY A 124 13.03 1.09 3.54
N MET A 125 12.58 -0.13 3.23
CA MET A 125 11.26 -0.40 2.68
C MET A 125 10.66 -1.67 3.31
N GLN A 126 9.36 -1.67 3.53
CA GLN A 126 8.58 -2.84 3.93
C GLN A 126 7.70 -3.28 2.76
N ALA A 127 7.52 -4.59 2.62
CA ALA A 127 6.66 -5.16 1.59
C ALA A 127 5.72 -6.21 2.18
N PHE A 128 4.44 -6.07 1.87
CA PHE A 128 3.35 -6.91 2.34
C PHE A 128 2.73 -7.64 1.15
N PHE A 129 2.62 -8.97 1.20
CA PHE A 129 2.09 -9.77 0.12
C PHE A 129 0.82 -10.49 0.55
N GLN A 130 -0.22 -10.36 -0.24
CA GLN A 130 -1.52 -11.01 0.00
C GLN A 130 -2.06 -11.65 -1.27
N PRO A 131 -2.74 -12.80 -1.17
CA PRO A 131 -3.46 -13.37 -2.29
C PRO A 131 -4.67 -12.50 -2.65
N ILE A 132 -4.87 -12.25 -3.94
CA ILE A 132 -6.08 -11.61 -4.44
C ILE A 132 -7.22 -12.61 -4.32
N GLN A 133 -8.28 -12.23 -3.64
CA GLN A 133 -9.49 -13.03 -3.47
C GLN A 133 -10.58 -12.56 -4.42
N ASN A 134 -11.33 -13.50 -4.99
CA ASN A 134 -12.49 -13.19 -5.84
C ASN A 134 -13.64 -12.53 -5.07
N LEU A 135 -13.73 -12.81 -3.77
CA LEU A 135 -14.71 -12.22 -2.86
C LEU A 135 -13.99 -11.39 -1.81
N ASN A 136 -14.12 -10.08 -1.86
CA ASN A 136 -13.69 -9.17 -0.81
C ASN A 136 -14.88 -8.83 0.08
N ILE A 137 -14.86 -9.35 1.31
CA ILE A 137 -15.86 -9.02 2.31
C ILE A 137 -15.25 -8.06 3.31
N GLY A 138 -15.75 -6.84 3.32
CA GLY A 138 -15.20 -5.74 4.13
C GLY A 138 -14.62 -4.65 3.24
N GLY A 139 -14.51 -3.46 3.77
CA GLY A 139 -14.35 -2.21 3.05
C GLY A 139 -13.15 -2.06 2.14
N ARG A 140 -12.05 -1.51 2.65
CA ARG A 140 -10.93 -1.03 1.82
C ARG A 140 -9.90 -2.13 1.57
N ILE A 141 -9.31 -2.13 0.37
CA ILE A 141 -8.07 -2.89 0.11
C ILE A 141 -7.01 -2.36 1.06
N SER A 142 -6.56 -3.19 1.99
CA SER A 142 -5.63 -2.86 3.06
C SER A 142 -4.33 -3.64 2.90
N LYS A 143 -3.28 -3.20 3.58
CA LYS A 143 -1.99 -3.91 3.68
C LYS A 143 -2.12 -5.25 4.39
N SER A 144 -3.13 -5.40 5.23
CA SER A 144 -3.39 -6.58 6.06
C SER A 144 -4.77 -7.15 5.80
N GLN A 145 -4.90 -8.46 5.91
CA GLN A 145 -6.16 -9.17 5.73
C GLN A 145 -7.19 -8.82 6.81
N TYR A 146 -6.72 -8.60 8.05
CA TYR A 146 -7.54 -8.24 9.19
C TYR A 146 -7.33 -6.77 9.53
N GLN A 147 -8.40 -6.08 9.88
CA GLN A 147 -8.39 -4.66 10.21
C GLN A 147 -9.00 -4.45 11.58
N TYR A 148 -8.29 -3.72 12.43
CA TYR A 148 -8.81 -3.23 13.70
C TYR A 148 -8.97 -1.71 13.62
N VAL A 149 -10.17 -1.22 13.80
CA VAL A 149 -10.49 0.22 13.69
C VAL A 149 -10.57 0.82 15.09
N MET A 150 -9.77 1.83 15.34
CA MET A 150 -9.84 2.67 16.56
C MET A 150 -10.55 3.97 16.22
N GLN A 151 -11.46 4.37 17.10
CA GLN A 151 -12.19 5.63 16.96
C GLN A 151 -12.14 6.38 18.29
N SER A 152 -11.94 7.68 18.25
CA SER A 152 -11.99 8.58 19.39
C SER A 152 -12.50 9.95 18.97
N GLY A 153 -13.23 10.62 19.86
CA GLY A 153 -13.59 12.04 19.72
C GLY A 153 -12.41 12.97 20.02
N ASP A 154 -11.38 12.47 20.70
CA ASP A 154 -10.15 13.17 21.00
C ASP A 154 -9.01 12.67 20.10
N THR A 155 -8.57 13.54 19.20
CA THR A 155 -7.53 13.24 18.20
C THR A 155 -6.15 13.03 18.86
N GLU A 156 -5.83 13.78 19.91
CA GLU A 156 -4.53 13.68 20.59
C GLU A 156 -4.38 12.32 21.28
N SER A 157 -5.40 11.89 22.00
CA SER A 157 -5.44 10.55 22.59
C SER A 157 -5.35 9.45 21.55
N LEU A 158 -6.02 9.61 20.39
CA LEU A 158 -5.95 8.64 19.29
C LEU A 158 -4.52 8.52 18.77
N TYR A 159 -3.85 9.64 18.52
CA TYR A 159 -2.47 9.67 18.00
C TYR A 159 -1.46 9.08 18.97
N ARG A 160 -1.69 9.19 20.28
CA ARG A 160 -0.85 8.58 21.30
C ARG A 160 -1.11 7.08 21.45
N LEU A 161 -2.37 6.66 21.46
CA LEU A 161 -2.76 5.28 21.77
C LEU A 161 -2.62 4.33 20.56
N ALA A 162 -2.77 4.81 19.33
CA ALA A 162 -2.71 3.96 18.15
C ALA A 162 -1.34 3.27 17.95
N PRO A 163 -0.18 3.96 18.11
CA PRO A 163 1.12 3.30 18.09
C PRO A 163 1.30 2.29 19.23
N GLU A 164 0.86 2.62 20.45
CA GLU A 164 0.93 1.70 21.59
C GLU A 164 0.11 0.42 21.35
N MET A 165 -1.06 0.56 20.75
CA MET A 165 -1.91 -0.57 20.41
C MET A 165 -1.26 -1.44 19.33
N ARG A 166 -0.70 -0.83 18.27
CA ARG A 166 0.07 -1.56 17.25
C ARG A 166 1.19 -2.39 17.90
N ASP A 167 1.99 -1.77 18.78
CA ASP A 167 3.12 -2.44 19.43
C ASP A 167 2.67 -3.58 20.36
N LYS A 168 1.50 -3.46 20.98
CA LYS A 168 0.91 -4.56 21.78
C LYS A 168 0.40 -5.69 20.89
N ILE A 169 -0.26 -5.37 19.78
CA ILE A 169 -0.80 -6.38 18.83
C ILE A 169 0.35 -7.12 18.15
N GLU A 170 1.43 -6.43 17.79
CA GLU A 170 2.62 -7.03 17.15
C GLU A 170 3.28 -8.12 18.01
N LYS A 171 3.18 -8.00 19.34
CA LYS A 171 3.71 -8.98 20.29
C LYS A 171 2.84 -10.21 20.49
N LEU A 172 1.63 -10.22 19.94
CA LEU A 172 0.73 -11.37 20.07
C LEU A 172 1.18 -12.51 19.15
N PRO A 173 1.20 -13.75 19.65
CA PRO A 173 1.58 -14.90 18.85
C PRO A 173 0.55 -15.16 17.74
N GLY A 174 1.02 -15.49 16.54
CA GLY A 174 0.16 -15.82 15.39
C GLY A 174 -0.24 -14.62 14.53
N LEU A 175 0.14 -13.39 14.90
CA LEU A 175 -0.05 -12.21 14.07
C LEU A 175 1.25 -11.83 13.37
N LEU A 176 1.16 -11.55 12.08
CA LEU A 176 2.28 -11.14 11.22
C LEU A 176 1.92 -9.83 10.52
N ASP A 177 2.94 -9.04 10.18
CA ASP A 177 2.80 -7.83 9.36
C ASP A 177 1.80 -6.82 9.97
N VAL A 178 1.90 -6.58 11.29
CA VAL A 178 1.05 -5.60 11.99
C VAL A 178 1.46 -4.20 11.57
N THR A 179 0.54 -3.45 10.99
CA THR A 179 0.77 -2.10 10.50
C THR A 179 -0.31 -1.13 10.99
N THR A 180 -0.06 0.15 10.85
CA THR A 180 -1.04 1.22 11.08
C THR A 180 -1.17 2.09 9.83
N ASP A 181 -2.30 2.74 9.67
CA ASP A 181 -2.53 3.77 8.65
C ASP A 181 -2.39 5.19 9.21
N LEU A 182 -1.85 5.32 10.41
CA LEU A 182 -1.61 6.59 11.06
C LEU A 182 -0.34 7.27 10.51
N TYR A 183 -0.51 8.26 9.64
CA TYR A 183 0.56 9.04 9.03
C TYR A 183 0.55 10.48 9.57
N ILE A 184 1.20 10.71 10.71
CA ILE A 184 1.24 12.03 11.38
C ILE A 184 2.62 12.68 11.36
N LYS A 185 3.64 12.01 10.83
CA LYS A 185 5.03 12.47 10.84
C LYS A 185 5.54 12.90 9.47
N ASN A 186 4.64 13.33 8.57
CA ASN A 186 5.09 13.81 7.26
C ASN A 186 5.81 15.15 7.43
N PRO A 187 7.03 15.30 6.87
CA PRO A 187 7.70 16.58 6.83
C PRO A 187 6.81 17.61 6.14
N GLN A 188 6.69 18.79 6.73
CA GLN A 188 5.95 19.91 6.17
C GLN A 188 6.87 21.11 6.06
N MET A 189 6.77 21.83 4.96
CA MET A 189 7.42 23.11 4.79
C MET A 189 6.39 24.21 4.94
N THR A 190 6.60 25.08 5.92
CA THR A 190 5.78 26.28 6.13
C THR A 190 6.51 27.48 5.53
N VAL A 191 5.82 28.20 4.66
CA VAL A 191 6.32 29.45 4.10
C VAL A 191 5.72 30.61 4.88
N ASP A 192 6.55 31.33 5.62
CA ASP A 192 6.18 32.57 6.29
C ASP A 192 6.52 33.77 5.42
N ILE A 193 5.51 34.60 5.12
CA ILE A 193 5.65 35.73 4.22
C ILE A 193 5.88 37.01 5.05
N ASP A 194 7.07 37.61 4.90
CA ASP A 194 7.35 38.94 5.45
C ASP A 194 6.53 39.99 4.67
N ARG A 195 5.37 40.34 5.25
CA ARG A 195 4.41 41.26 4.62
C ARG A 195 4.91 42.67 4.48
N GLU A 196 5.76 43.12 5.38
CA GLU A 196 6.35 44.46 5.34
C GLU A 196 7.35 44.60 4.18
N LYS A 197 8.25 43.64 4.06
CA LYS A 197 9.16 43.57 2.90
C LYS A 197 8.41 43.40 1.58
N ALA A 198 7.42 42.49 1.53
CA ALA A 198 6.62 42.32 0.35
C ALA A 198 5.93 43.60 -0.10
N ALA A 199 5.37 44.37 0.83
CA ALA A 199 4.77 45.68 0.55
C ALA A 199 5.77 46.71 -0.01
N VAL A 200 6.99 46.75 0.53
CA VAL A 200 8.06 47.66 0.03
C VAL A 200 8.38 47.36 -1.44
N TYR A 201 8.39 46.08 -1.84
CA TYR A 201 8.62 45.68 -3.23
C TYR A 201 7.34 45.66 -4.09
N GLY A 202 6.20 46.06 -3.55
CA GLY A 202 4.90 46.05 -4.25
C GLY A 202 4.44 44.66 -4.60
N VAL A 203 4.83 43.62 -3.84
CA VAL A 203 4.43 42.25 -4.01
C VAL A 203 3.31 41.89 -3.06
N THR A 204 2.20 41.38 -3.57
CA THR A 204 1.06 40.96 -2.73
C THR A 204 1.21 39.50 -2.28
N VAL A 205 0.58 39.14 -1.17
CA VAL A 205 0.52 37.74 -0.69
C VAL A 205 -0.06 36.82 -1.75
N ASP A 206 -1.04 37.30 -2.51
CA ASP A 206 -1.66 36.50 -3.60
C ASP A 206 -0.69 36.23 -4.74
N GLN A 207 0.18 37.18 -5.08
CA GLN A 207 1.24 36.95 -6.07
C GLN A 207 2.21 35.88 -5.60
N VAL A 208 2.64 35.93 -4.33
CA VAL A 208 3.52 34.90 -3.73
C VAL A 208 2.84 33.53 -3.81
N ARG A 209 1.59 33.45 -3.35
CA ARG A 209 0.81 32.19 -3.39
C ARG A 209 0.66 31.64 -4.81
N ASN A 210 0.32 32.49 -5.76
CA ASN A 210 0.16 32.08 -7.16
C ASN A 210 1.50 31.63 -7.78
N GLN A 211 2.60 32.27 -7.44
CA GLN A 211 3.91 31.87 -7.92
C GLN A 211 4.34 30.52 -7.34
N LEU A 212 4.12 30.29 -6.04
CA LEU A 212 4.36 28.99 -5.42
C LEU A 212 3.46 27.90 -6.02
N TYR A 213 2.19 28.21 -6.29
CA TYR A 213 1.28 27.28 -6.95
C TYR A 213 1.72 26.96 -8.38
N ASN A 214 2.20 27.95 -9.16
CA ASN A 214 2.74 27.75 -10.49
C ASN A 214 3.99 26.87 -10.49
N ALA A 215 4.83 27.02 -9.46
CA ALA A 215 6.11 26.32 -9.38
C ALA A 215 5.96 24.89 -8.84
N TYR A 216 5.16 24.69 -7.78
CA TYR A 216 5.13 23.45 -7.01
C TYR A 216 3.74 22.77 -6.94
N GLY A 217 2.69 23.43 -7.42
CA GLY A 217 1.32 22.96 -7.32
C GLY A 217 0.82 22.13 -8.51
N SER A 218 1.69 21.77 -9.46
CA SER A 218 1.32 21.05 -10.70
C SER A 218 0.10 21.70 -11.39
N ARG A 219 0.22 23.02 -11.64
CA ARG A 219 -0.89 23.82 -12.18
C ARG A 219 -1.25 23.40 -13.58
N GLN A 220 -2.49 23.01 -13.79
CA GLN A 220 -3.03 22.84 -15.14
C GLN A 220 -3.24 24.21 -15.80
N VAL A 221 -2.50 24.49 -16.88
CA VAL A 221 -2.55 25.76 -17.61
C VAL A 221 -3.35 25.66 -18.91
N GLY A 222 -3.62 24.45 -19.38
CA GLY A 222 -4.40 24.23 -20.58
C GLY A 222 -4.74 22.77 -20.80
N THR A 223 -5.55 22.50 -21.83
CA THR A 223 -5.87 21.15 -22.29
C THR A 223 -5.79 21.12 -23.82
N ILE A 224 -5.13 20.12 -24.35
CA ILE A 224 -5.12 19.83 -25.80
C ILE A 224 -6.17 18.76 -26.04
N TYR A 225 -7.21 19.12 -26.79
CA TYR A 225 -8.28 18.21 -27.15
C TYR A 225 -7.93 17.49 -28.47
N MET A 226 -7.96 16.17 -28.44
CA MET A 226 -7.78 15.33 -29.63
C MET A 226 -8.98 14.40 -29.82
N PRO A 227 -9.23 13.85 -31.02
CA PRO A 227 -10.41 13.01 -31.27
C PRO A 227 -10.52 11.76 -30.39
N SER A 228 -9.39 11.24 -29.90
CA SER A 228 -9.33 10.00 -29.09
C SER A 228 -8.94 10.24 -27.63
N ASN A 229 -8.40 11.41 -27.27
CA ASN A 229 -7.87 11.66 -25.92
C ASN A 229 -7.69 13.16 -25.65
N ASP A 230 -7.77 13.53 -24.36
CA ASP A 230 -7.47 14.88 -23.90
C ASP A 230 -6.16 14.89 -23.14
N TYR A 231 -5.27 15.85 -23.43
CA TYR A 231 -3.97 16.01 -22.81
C TYR A 231 -3.91 17.29 -21.98
N GLN A 232 -3.69 17.17 -20.69
CA GLN A 232 -3.51 18.31 -19.80
C GLN A 232 -2.11 18.87 -19.90
N ILE A 233 -1.99 20.18 -20.01
CA ILE A 233 -0.70 20.90 -19.95
C ILE A 233 -0.50 21.33 -18.51
N ILE A 234 0.51 20.74 -17.87
CA ILE A 234 0.87 21.03 -16.48
C ILE A 234 2.12 21.92 -16.44
N LEU A 235 2.01 23.03 -15.71
CA LEU A 235 3.13 23.93 -15.41
C LEU A 235 3.70 23.58 -14.04
N GLU A 236 4.99 23.30 -14.00
CA GLU A 236 5.72 23.07 -12.75
C GLU A 236 7.22 23.30 -12.92
N VAL A 237 7.92 23.48 -11.81
CA VAL A 237 9.38 23.60 -11.79
C VAL A 237 10.00 22.24 -12.12
N GLN A 238 11.12 22.26 -12.84
CA GLN A 238 11.85 21.03 -13.19
C GLN A 238 12.21 20.22 -11.93
N PRO A 239 12.21 18.88 -12.01
CA PRO A 239 12.40 17.99 -10.85
C PRO A 239 13.67 18.31 -10.03
N GLN A 240 14.75 18.71 -10.68
CA GLN A 240 16.03 19.04 -10.03
C GLN A 240 15.95 20.24 -9.08
N PHE A 241 14.96 21.12 -9.23
CA PHE A 241 14.73 22.29 -8.37
C PHE A 241 13.61 22.08 -7.34
N ARG A 242 13.22 20.82 -7.11
CA ARG A 242 12.20 20.43 -6.10
C ARG A 242 12.76 19.53 -5.01
N VAL A 243 14.08 19.33 -5.00
CA VAL A 243 14.72 18.35 -4.10
C VAL A 243 15.04 18.99 -2.76
N ASP A 244 15.49 20.25 -2.76
CA ASP A 244 15.95 20.95 -1.57
C ASP A 244 15.07 22.17 -1.26
N PRO A 245 14.66 22.39 0.01
CA PRO A 245 13.95 23.62 0.41
C PRO A 245 14.66 24.91 0.03
N SER A 246 15.99 24.92 -0.05
CA SER A 246 16.78 26.08 -0.47
C SER A 246 16.52 26.51 -1.92
N ASP A 247 15.98 25.60 -2.76
CA ASP A 247 15.62 25.92 -4.15
C ASP A 247 14.49 26.97 -4.25
N LEU A 248 13.73 27.19 -3.18
CA LEU A 248 12.78 28.30 -3.10
C LEU A 248 13.45 29.66 -3.30
N SER A 249 14.71 29.83 -2.90
CA SER A 249 15.48 31.07 -3.10
C SER A 249 15.76 31.37 -4.58
N LYS A 250 15.61 30.39 -5.46
CA LYS A 250 15.77 30.53 -6.92
C LYS A 250 14.49 30.95 -7.63
N LEU A 251 13.38 31.07 -6.88
CA LEU A 251 12.09 31.44 -7.43
C LEU A 251 11.97 32.97 -7.47
N TYR A 252 11.96 33.53 -8.65
CA TYR A 252 11.85 34.98 -8.85
C TYR A 252 10.41 35.41 -9.05
N MET A 253 10.08 36.57 -8.53
CA MET A 253 8.75 37.16 -8.68
C MET A 253 8.89 38.55 -9.32
N LYS A 254 7.96 38.85 -10.23
CA LYS A 254 7.91 40.14 -10.88
C LYS A 254 7.31 41.17 -9.92
N THR A 255 8.03 42.24 -9.63
CA THR A 255 7.53 43.36 -8.82
C THR A 255 6.70 44.34 -9.67
N GLN A 256 5.96 45.25 -9.04
CA GLN A 256 5.23 46.30 -9.76
C GLN A 256 6.11 47.18 -10.63
N ASN A 257 7.36 47.39 -10.24
CA ASN A 257 8.32 48.20 -10.97
C ASN A 257 9.08 47.43 -12.06
N ASN A 258 8.60 46.25 -12.45
CA ASN A 258 9.21 45.38 -13.45
C ASN A 258 10.65 44.93 -13.13
N GLN A 259 11.06 45.00 -11.87
CA GLN A 259 12.30 44.45 -11.33
C GLN A 259 12.03 43.01 -10.85
N THR A 260 12.99 42.13 -10.97
CA THR A 260 12.95 40.75 -10.51
C THR A 260 13.80 40.56 -9.27
#